data_1f46d7d845554d6d421ccfd54ca02f20
#
_entry.id   1f46d7d845554d6d421ccfd54ca02f20
#
_cell.length_a   1.000
_cell.length_b   1.000
_cell.length_c   1.000
_cell.angle_alpha   90.00
_cell.angle_beta   90.00
_cell.angle_gamma   90.00
#
_symmetry.space_group_name_H-M   'P 1'
#
loop_
_entity.id
_entity.type
_entity.pdbx_description
1 polymer ?
#
loop_
_entity_poly.entity_id
_entity_poly.type
_entity_poly.pdbx_seq_one_letter_code
_entity_poly.pdbx_strand_id
1 'polypeptide(L)'
;ALGIFYIILGAVGITLSNVLIRYMAGRIDALSAMGWQLVIGSLFLAVIALFTEDMSAVTWNVPFILSLLGLALPGTALAYWLWYRVLGEVELNRANAFSFLVPIFGLAMGVVFYQESIGPLTAAGIGLTVLGIVLVNRPGKKTTGREA
;
A
#
# COMPACT_ATOMS: atom_id res chain seq x y z
N ALA A 1 -19.11 -13.09 -2.66
CA ALA A 1 -19.01 -13.15 -1.18
C ALA A 1 -17.58 -13.47 -0.71
N LEU A 2 -16.93 -14.51 -1.23
CA LEU A 2 -15.58 -14.95 -0.80
C LEU A 2 -14.49 -13.89 -1.04
N GLY A 3 -14.51 -13.22 -2.20
CA GLY A 3 -13.55 -12.16 -2.52
C GLY A 3 -13.62 -10.96 -1.56
N ILE A 4 -14.83 -10.55 -1.16
CA ILE A 4 -15.01 -9.47 -0.19
C ILE A 4 -14.43 -9.88 1.17
N PHE A 5 -14.61 -11.13 1.57
CA PHE A 5 -14.04 -11.66 2.81
C PHE A 5 -12.50 -11.56 2.80
N TYR A 6 -11.85 -11.96 1.71
CA TYR A 6 -10.40 -11.86 1.58
C TYR A 6 -9.89 -10.40 1.58
N ILE A 7 -10.64 -9.48 0.97
CA ILE A 7 -10.29 -8.05 0.99
C ILE A 7 -10.36 -7.51 2.43
N ILE A 8 -11.40 -7.82 3.18
CA ILE A 8 -11.55 -7.40 4.57
C ILE A 8 -10.42 -7.99 5.43
N LEU A 9 -10.13 -9.29 5.27
CA LEU A 9 -9.06 -9.95 6.00
C LEU A 9 -7.69 -9.31 5.70
N GLY A 10 -7.43 -8.98 4.44
CA GLY A 10 -6.22 -8.25 4.03
C GLY A 10 -6.13 -6.86 4.66
N ALA A 11 -7.23 -6.10 4.67
CA ALA A 11 -7.29 -4.77 5.29
C ALA A 11 -7.02 -4.83 6.81
N VAL A 12 -7.60 -5.81 7.51
CA VAL A 12 -7.33 -6.05 8.93
C VAL A 12 -5.85 -6.40 9.14
N GLY A 13 -5.28 -7.27 8.30
CA GLY A 13 -3.86 -7.65 8.37
C GLY A 13 -2.93 -6.45 8.20
N ILE A 14 -3.18 -5.58 7.21
CA ILE A 14 -2.41 -4.36 6.97
C ILE A 14 -2.51 -3.41 8.18
N THR A 15 -3.71 -3.22 8.71
CA THR A 15 -3.93 -2.35 9.88
C THR A 15 -3.16 -2.86 11.10
N LEU A 16 -3.24 -4.15 11.37
CA LEU A 16 -2.52 -4.79 12.48
C LEU A 16 -1.01 -4.67 12.30
N SER A 17 -0.51 -4.88 11.08
CA SER A 17 0.91 -4.69 10.73
C SER A 17 1.37 -3.27 11.01
N ASN A 18 0.63 -2.25 10.59
CA ASN A 18 0.96 -0.85 10.83
C ASN A 18 1.01 -0.51 12.34
N VAL A 19 0.08 -1.04 13.12
CA VAL A 19 0.06 -0.87 14.59
C VAL A 19 1.29 -1.53 15.22
N LEU A 20 1.63 -2.76 14.83
CA LEU A 20 2.79 -3.48 15.34
C LEU A 20 4.10 -2.77 15.01
N ILE A 21 4.26 -2.32 13.76
CA ILE A 21 5.44 -1.55 13.33
C ILE A 21 5.57 -0.28 14.18
N ARG A 22 4.48 0.42 14.42
CA ARG A 22 4.49 1.62 15.26
C ARG A 22 4.86 1.30 16.71
N TYR A 23 4.38 0.19 17.26
CA TYR A 23 4.72 -0.23 18.61
C TYR A 23 6.19 -0.63 18.75
N MET A 24 6.78 -1.15 17.68
CA MET A 24 8.19 -1.56 17.62
C MET A 24 9.12 -0.42 17.20
N ALA A 25 8.58 0.72 16.77
CA ALA A 25 9.36 1.87 16.33
C ALA A 25 10.34 2.33 17.41
N GLY A 26 11.61 2.51 17.02
CA GLY A 26 12.69 2.85 17.95
C GLY A 26 13.34 1.67 18.69
N ARG A 27 12.79 0.45 18.59
CA ARG A 27 13.35 -0.77 19.19
C ARG A 27 14.02 -1.69 18.17
N ILE A 28 13.54 -1.64 16.93
CA ILE A 28 14.03 -2.49 15.84
C ILE A 28 14.19 -1.58 14.62
N ASP A 29 15.22 -1.87 13.82
CA ASP A 29 15.34 -1.26 12.50
C ASP A 29 14.14 -1.67 11.66
N ALA A 30 13.41 -0.68 11.30
CA ALA A 30 12.12 -0.85 10.70
C ALA A 30 12.21 -1.40 9.26
N LEU A 31 13.30 -1.16 8.51
CA LEU A 31 13.53 -1.78 7.20
C LEU A 31 13.75 -3.28 7.34
N SER A 32 14.50 -3.69 8.36
CA SER A 32 14.71 -5.11 8.70
C SER A 32 13.38 -5.78 9.09
N ALA A 33 12.56 -5.11 9.90
CA ALA A 33 11.24 -5.64 10.29
C ALA A 33 10.33 -5.88 9.08
N MET A 34 10.31 -4.97 8.11
CA MET A 34 9.55 -5.16 6.85
C MET A 34 10.14 -6.25 5.97
N GLY A 35 11.47 -6.32 5.86
CA GLY A 35 12.13 -7.41 5.12
C GLY A 35 11.70 -8.78 5.68
N TRP A 36 11.74 -8.97 6.98
CA TRP A 36 11.29 -10.19 7.63
C TRP A 36 9.80 -10.45 7.44
N GLN A 37 8.95 -9.42 7.51
CA GLN A 37 7.52 -9.54 7.26
C GLN A 37 7.24 -10.03 5.83
N LEU A 38 7.94 -9.49 4.84
CA LEU A 38 7.80 -9.92 3.44
C LEU A 38 8.28 -11.37 3.25
N VAL A 39 9.41 -11.75 3.85
CA VAL A 39 9.94 -13.13 3.77
C VAL A 39 8.96 -14.11 4.42
N ILE A 40 8.50 -13.85 5.64
CA ILE A 40 7.56 -14.72 6.33
C ILE A 40 6.24 -14.80 5.58
N GLY A 41 5.70 -13.65 5.13
CA GLY A 41 4.46 -13.60 4.37
C GLY A 41 4.55 -14.35 3.04
N SER A 42 5.65 -14.18 2.31
CA SER A 42 5.87 -14.88 1.04
C SER A 42 6.03 -16.39 1.23
N LEU A 43 6.70 -16.83 2.30
CA LEU A 43 6.83 -18.25 2.61
C LEU A 43 5.46 -18.88 2.89
N PHE A 44 4.60 -18.20 3.65
CA PHE A 44 3.24 -18.65 3.92
C PHE A 44 2.40 -18.77 2.64
N LEU A 45 2.48 -17.76 1.78
CA LEU A 45 1.79 -17.77 0.47
C LEU A 45 2.35 -18.84 -0.44
N ALA A 46 3.68 -19.06 -0.46
CA ALA A 46 4.30 -20.12 -1.25
C ALA A 46 3.81 -21.51 -0.84
N VAL A 47 3.70 -21.76 0.46
CA VAL A 47 3.17 -23.03 0.97
C VAL A 47 1.70 -23.22 0.52
N ILE A 48 0.87 -22.20 0.63
CA ILE A 48 -0.53 -22.28 0.17
C ILE A 48 -0.57 -22.53 -1.33
N ALA A 49 0.21 -21.81 -2.12
CA ALA A 49 0.25 -21.95 -3.57
C ALA A 49 0.67 -23.37 -4.02
N LEU A 50 1.62 -23.99 -3.32
CA LEU A 50 2.03 -25.37 -3.61
C LEU A 50 0.89 -26.40 -3.46
N PHE A 51 -0.10 -26.12 -2.62
CA PHE A 51 -1.24 -27.01 -2.40
C PHE A 51 -2.48 -26.64 -3.21
N THR A 52 -2.59 -25.39 -3.69
CA THR A 52 -3.81 -24.89 -4.32
C THR A 52 -3.64 -24.55 -5.79
N GLU A 53 -2.40 -24.35 -6.26
CA GLU A 53 -2.11 -23.88 -7.60
C GLU A 53 -1.35 -24.93 -8.42
N ASP A 54 -1.61 -24.94 -9.72
CA ASP A 54 -0.87 -25.79 -10.66
C ASP A 54 0.39 -25.06 -11.14
N MET A 55 1.53 -25.42 -10.58
CA MET A 55 2.83 -24.84 -10.94
C MET A 55 3.21 -25.11 -12.40
N SER A 56 2.63 -26.14 -13.04
CA SER A 56 2.89 -26.45 -14.46
C SER A 56 2.22 -25.46 -15.41
N ALA A 57 1.20 -24.74 -14.95
CA ALA A 57 0.51 -23.70 -15.71
C ALA A 57 1.34 -22.41 -15.86
N VAL A 58 2.41 -22.24 -15.10
CA VAL A 58 3.27 -21.05 -15.15
C VAL A 58 4.19 -21.12 -16.36
N THR A 59 3.97 -20.26 -17.33
CA THR A 59 4.85 -20.13 -18.50
C THR A 59 6.02 -19.18 -18.20
N TRP A 60 7.20 -19.75 -17.97
CA TRP A 60 8.43 -19.01 -17.70
C TRP A 60 9.00 -18.43 -19.00
N ASN A 61 8.49 -17.27 -19.41
CA ASN A 61 8.99 -16.54 -20.58
C ASN A 61 9.59 -15.19 -20.16
N VAL A 62 10.35 -14.56 -21.07
CA VAL A 62 11.02 -13.28 -20.79
C VAL A 62 10.05 -12.18 -20.32
N PRO A 63 8.88 -11.96 -20.96
CA PRO A 63 7.92 -10.99 -20.47
C PRO A 63 7.45 -11.25 -19.04
N PHE A 64 7.18 -12.50 -18.68
CA PHE A 64 6.79 -12.88 -17.31
C PHE A 64 7.89 -12.56 -16.31
N ILE A 65 9.14 -12.94 -16.60
CA ILE A 65 10.28 -12.68 -15.71
C ILE A 65 10.51 -11.18 -15.54
N LEU A 66 10.46 -10.40 -16.63
CA LEU A 66 10.61 -8.94 -16.57
C LEU A 66 9.48 -8.28 -15.76
N SER A 67 8.25 -8.75 -15.92
CA SER A 67 7.10 -8.25 -15.13
C SER A 67 7.26 -8.59 -13.66
N LEU A 68 7.71 -9.80 -13.34
CA LEU A 68 7.96 -10.24 -11.96
C LEU A 68 9.07 -9.41 -11.30
N LEU A 69 10.19 -9.20 -12.02
CA LEU A 69 11.28 -8.35 -11.52
C LEU A 69 10.85 -6.89 -11.37
N GLY A 70 10.07 -6.37 -12.32
CA GLY A 70 9.51 -5.02 -12.24
C GLY A 70 8.56 -4.85 -11.04
N LEU A 71 7.76 -5.87 -10.72
CA LEU A 71 6.90 -5.85 -9.56
C LEU A 71 7.69 -6.00 -8.25
N ALA A 72 8.67 -6.90 -8.21
CA ALA A 72 9.45 -7.20 -7.01
C ALA A 72 10.42 -6.07 -6.64
N LEU A 73 11.19 -5.56 -7.59
CA LEU A 73 12.24 -4.58 -7.29
C LEU A 73 11.70 -3.15 -7.19
N PRO A 74 11.22 -2.48 -8.27
CA PRO A 74 10.70 -1.12 -8.14
C PRO A 74 9.31 -1.07 -7.51
N GLY A 75 8.44 -2.04 -7.81
CA GLY A 75 7.05 -2.04 -7.29
C GLY A 75 6.94 -2.41 -5.82
N THR A 76 7.86 -3.19 -5.28
CA THR A 76 7.81 -3.62 -3.88
C THR A 76 9.02 -3.11 -3.09
N ALA A 77 10.23 -3.57 -3.37
CA ALA A 77 11.38 -3.27 -2.53
C ALA A 77 11.69 -1.76 -2.48
N LEU A 78 11.75 -1.09 -3.63
CA LEU A 78 11.98 0.35 -3.71
C LEU A 78 10.82 1.15 -3.12
N ALA A 79 9.58 0.74 -3.39
CA ALA A 79 8.38 1.41 -2.86
C ALA A 79 8.35 1.37 -1.33
N TYR A 80 8.63 0.23 -0.73
CA TYR A 80 8.74 0.09 0.72
C TYR A 80 9.89 0.92 1.30
N TRP A 81 11.05 0.92 0.67
CA TRP A 81 12.18 1.72 1.11
C TRP A 81 11.88 3.23 1.08
N LEU A 82 11.24 3.72 0.01
CA LEU A 82 10.80 5.12 -0.10
C LEU A 82 9.72 5.45 0.95
N TRP A 83 8.74 4.56 1.13
CA TRP A 83 7.71 4.73 2.15
C TRP A 83 8.30 4.87 3.54
N TYR A 84 9.32 4.08 3.83
CA TYR A 84 10.07 4.15 5.08
C TYR A 84 10.74 5.49 5.31
N ARG A 85 11.40 6.00 4.29
CA ARG A 85 11.99 7.31 4.36
C ARG A 85 10.96 8.41 4.66
N VAL A 86 9.83 8.36 3.97
CA VAL A 86 8.72 9.29 4.20
C VAL A 86 8.18 9.21 5.63
N LEU A 87 8.00 8.01 6.18
CA LEU A 87 7.54 7.82 7.56
C LEU A 87 8.52 8.35 8.62
N GLY A 88 9.80 8.42 8.30
CA GLY A 88 10.81 9.03 9.18
C GLY A 88 10.76 10.56 9.22
N GLU A 89 10.19 11.20 8.20
CA GLU A 89 10.20 12.67 8.03
C GLU A 89 8.82 13.30 8.25
N VAL A 90 7.74 12.51 8.11
CA VAL A 90 6.35 13.02 8.13
C VAL A 90 5.53 12.26 9.17
N GLU A 91 4.58 12.96 9.78
CA GLU A 91 3.60 12.31 10.66
C GLU A 91 2.81 11.22 9.92
N LEU A 92 2.60 10.08 10.58
CA LEU A 92 1.93 8.90 10.01
C LEU A 92 0.55 9.23 9.39
N ASN A 93 -0.23 10.09 10.03
CA ASN A 93 -1.55 10.51 9.53
C ASN A 93 -1.44 11.26 8.19
N ARG A 94 -0.42 12.11 8.05
CA ARG A 94 -0.16 12.83 6.79
C ARG A 94 0.34 11.89 5.71
N ALA A 95 1.26 10.99 6.03
CA ALA A 95 1.75 9.99 5.09
C ALA A 95 0.59 9.10 4.59
N ASN A 96 -0.26 8.61 5.49
CA ASN A 96 -1.42 7.80 5.13
C ASN A 96 -2.45 8.56 4.28
N ALA A 97 -2.61 9.86 4.47
CA ALA A 97 -3.51 10.65 3.63
C ALA A 97 -3.07 10.63 2.14
N PHE A 98 -1.76 10.62 1.86
CA PHE A 98 -1.26 10.48 0.49
C PHE A 98 -1.49 9.08 -0.11
N SER A 99 -1.65 8.05 0.70
CA SER A 99 -1.99 6.70 0.21
C SER A 99 -3.34 6.66 -0.51
N PHE A 100 -4.25 7.58 -0.20
CA PHE A 100 -5.52 7.70 -0.94
C PHE A 100 -5.35 8.21 -2.38
N LEU A 101 -4.17 8.72 -2.76
CA LEU A 101 -3.85 9.03 -4.15
C LEU A 101 -3.60 7.78 -5.00
N VAL A 102 -3.26 6.64 -4.39
CA VAL A 102 -2.97 5.40 -5.11
C VAL A 102 -4.14 4.96 -6.01
N PRO A 103 -5.41 4.91 -5.54
CA PRO A 103 -6.54 4.60 -6.42
C PRO A 103 -6.73 5.62 -7.55
N ILE A 104 -6.42 6.89 -7.30
CA ILE A 104 -6.53 7.95 -8.32
C ILE A 104 -5.50 7.73 -9.43
N PHE A 105 -4.25 7.42 -9.06
CA PHE A 105 -3.22 7.05 -10.03
C PHE A 105 -3.57 5.77 -10.78
N GLY A 106 -4.13 4.75 -10.10
CA GLY A 106 -4.61 3.53 -10.73
C GLY A 106 -5.66 3.81 -11.80
N LEU A 107 -6.66 4.64 -11.49
CA LEU A 107 -7.67 5.07 -12.47
C LEU A 107 -7.07 5.89 -13.62
N ALA A 108 -6.15 6.81 -13.34
CA ALA A 108 -5.48 7.57 -14.38
C ALA A 108 -4.71 6.66 -15.35
N MET A 109 -4.02 5.63 -14.81
CA MET A 109 -3.35 4.62 -15.64
C MET A 109 -4.35 3.80 -16.45
N GLY A 110 -5.50 3.40 -15.87
CA GLY A 110 -6.59 2.73 -16.57
C GLY A 110 -7.10 3.54 -17.79
N VAL A 111 -7.31 4.84 -17.59
CA VAL A 111 -7.72 5.72 -18.70
C VAL A 111 -6.65 5.85 -19.77
N VAL A 112 -5.38 6.09 -19.37
CA VAL A 112 -4.29 6.37 -20.31
C VAL A 112 -3.90 5.13 -21.12
N PHE A 113 -3.77 3.98 -20.45
CA PHE A 113 -3.24 2.76 -21.09
C PHE A 113 -4.33 1.82 -21.60
N TYR A 114 -5.50 1.79 -20.95
CA TYR A 114 -6.58 0.88 -21.29
C TYR A 114 -7.80 1.57 -21.89
N GLN A 115 -7.75 2.90 -22.10
CA GLN A 115 -8.84 3.69 -22.69
C GLN A 115 -10.16 3.55 -21.92
N GLU A 116 -10.07 3.36 -20.60
CA GLU A 116 -11.25 3.24 -19.75
C GLU A 116 -11.97 4.59 -19.64
N SER A 117 -13.29 4.57 -19.70
CA SER A 117 -14.10 5.78 -19.51
C SER A 117 -14.39 6.00 -18.02
N ILE A 118 -14.10 7.19 -17.53
CA ILE A 118 -14.45 7.57 -16.15
C ILE A 118 -15.92 7.98 -16.12
N GLY A 119 -16.75 7.17 -15.47
CA GLY A 119 -18.15 7.52 -15.23
C GLY A 119 -18.30 8.68 -14.22
N PRO A 120 -19.45 9.38 -14.22
CA PRO A 120 -19.67 10.54 -13.34
C PRO A 120 -19.58 10.18 -11.83
N LEU A 121 -19.98 8.96 -11.45
CA LEU A 121 -19.88 8.49 -10.08
C LEU A 121 -18.41 8.30 -9.65
N THR A 122 -17.58 7.76 -10.54
CA THR A 122 -16.13 7.61 -10.29
C THR A 122 -15.45 8.96 -10.17
N ALA A 123 -15.81 9.93 -11.07
CA ALA A 123 -15.30 11.28 -10.99
C ALA A 123 -15.68 11.99 -9.67
N ALA A 124 -16.91 11.81 -9.19
CA ALA A 124 -17.34 12.32 -7.89
C ALA A 124 -16.53 11.69 -6.73
N GLY A 125 -16.27 10.39 -6.77
CA GLY A 125 -15.43 9.69 -5.80
C GLY A 125 -13.99 10.23 -5.75
N ILE A 126 -13.39 10.49 -6.91
CA ILE A 126 -12.06 11.12 -7.02
C ILE A 126 -12.09 12.51 -6.36
N GLY A 127 -13.09 13.32 -6.68
CA GLY A 127 -13.25 14.67 -6.10
C GLY A 127 -13.35 14.63 -4.56
N LEU A 128 -14.15 13.74 -4.00
CA LEU A 128 -14.28 13.54 -2.56
C LEU A 128 -12.96 13.07 -1.92
N THR A 129 -12.23 12.18 -2.56
CA THR A 129 -10.94 11.69 -2.08
C THR A 129 -9.91 12.83 -2.00
N VAL A 130 -9.79 13.62 -3.07
CA VAL A 130 -8.88 14.78 -3.11
C VAL A 130 -9.25 15.80 -2.02
N LEU A 131 -10.53 16.07 -1.86
CA LEU A 131 -11.04 16.99 -0.83
C LEU A 131 -10.71 16.49 0.59
N GLY A 132 -10.85 15.19 0.83
CA GLY A 132 -10.45 14.54 2.09
C GLY A 132 -8.94 14.70 2.37
N ILE A 133 -8.09 14.47 1.37
CA ILE A 133 -6.64 14.65 1.49
C ILE A 133 -6.29 16.10 1.85
N VAL A 134 -6.90 17.07 1.17
CA VAL A 134 -6.69 18.49 1.43
C VAL A 134 -7.11 18.86 2.88
N LEU A 135 -8.25 18.35 3.33
CA LEU A 135 -8.74 18.60 4.69
C LEU A 135 -7.79 18.04 5.78
N VAL A 136 -7.32 16.80 5.60
CA VAL A 136 -6.39 16.16 6.54
C VAL A 136 -5.03 16.86 6.57
N ASN A 137 -4.57 17.39 5.43
CA ASN A 137 -3.27 18.06 5.34
C ASN A 137 -3.32 19.56 5.71
N ARG A 138 -4.50 20.12 6.04
CA ARG A 138 -4.55 21.49 6.55
C ARG A 138 -3.77 21.60 7.85
N PRO A 139 -2.87 22.58 7.98
CA PRO A 139 -2.16 22.81 9.24
C PRO A 139 -3.20 23.12 10.32
N GLY A 140 -3.35 22.23 11.30
CA GLY A 140 -4.18 22.49 12.47
C GLY A 140 -3.66 23.74 13.16
N LYS A 141 -4.54 24.66 13.57
CA LYS A 141 -4.18 25.77 14.45
C LYS A 141 -3.44 25.16 15.65
N LYS A 142 -2.15 25.51 15.80
CA LYS A 142 -1.44 25.25 17.06
C LYS A 142 -2.28 25.86 18.17
N THR A 143 -2.94 25.05 18.94
CA THR A 143 -3.50 25.46 20.23
C THR A 143 -2.28 25.80 21.08
N THR A 144 -1.97 27.08 21.16
CA THR A 144 -1.03 27.62 22.13
C THR A 144 -1.70 27.39 23.49
N GLY A 145 -1.48 26.18 24.04
CA GLY A 145 -1.91 25.82 25.38
C GLY A 145 -1.02 26.52 26.37
N ARG A 146 -1.60 27.48 27.02
CA ARG A 146 -1.27 28.06 28.31
C ARG A 146 -0.56 27.04 29.19
N GLU A 147 0.72 27.27 29.39
CA GLU A 147 1.38 26.88 30.62
C GLU A 147 1.21 28.09 31.57
N ALA A 148 0.47 27.89 32.60
CA ALA A 148 0.44 28.72 33.80
C ALA A 148 0.59 27.78 35.00
#